data_1a8d3f6006eb875aa5a0a5fe4fc0def0
#
_entry.id   1a8d3f6006eb875aa5a0a5fe4fc0def0
#
_cell.length_a   1.000
_cell.length_b   1.000
_cell.length_c   1.000
_cell.angle_alpha   90.00
_cell.angle_beta   90.00
_cell.angle_gamma   90.00
#
_symmetry.space_group_name_H-M   'P 1'
#
loop_
_entity.id
_entity.type
_entity.pdbx_description
1 polymer ?
#
loop_
_entity_poly.entity_id
_entity_poly.type
_entity_poly.pdbx_seq_one_letter_code
_entity_poly.pdbx_strand_id
1 'polypeptide(L)'
;MAEVKEHAGKKIARGTGRSVGWLFRAVTLICILVFFIGGGLLIGGFMQFSNHVTGFGEEQSKQKVDGIVVLTGGRARIAEGLELMSKGQGKRLLISGVNKDTTVADLKSINTNQTGIFDCCVDLEHMALDTIGNAIESKKWANSLNYSSLMVVTSSYHMPRSLLEFRRQMPKMTILPFAVQPAGLASDDWWKNSDTLRLMMSEYLKYVGSSSSDFISPNVMNSVRATLSN
;
A
#
# COMPACT_ATOMS: atom_id res chain seq x y z
N MET A 1 32.05 -67.35 -55.87
CA MET A 1 31.20 -66.41 -56.56
C MET A 1 30.42 -65.61 -55.53
N ALA A 2 30.70 -64.32 -55.50
CA ALA A 2 29.92 -63.28 -54.84
C ALA A 2 29.81 -63.27 -53.33
N GLU A 3 30.69 -62.55 -52.73
CA GLU A 3 30.61 -61.89 -51.45
C GLU A 3 30.51 -60.39 -51.71
N VAL A 4 29.34 -59.77 -51.46
CA VAL A 4 29.14 -58.33 -51.51
C VAL A 4 28.08 -57.95 -50.47
N LYS A 5 28.48 -56.95 -49.61
CA LYS A 5 27.68 -56.02 -48.83
C LYS A 5 27.31 -56.36 -47.41
N GLU A 6 28.09 -55.82 -46.53
CA GLU A 6 27.57 -55.26 -45.28
C GLU A 6 28.42 -54.08 -44.76
N HIS A 7 28.21 -52.89 -45.28
CA HIS A 7 28.74 -51.66 -44.70
C HIS A 7 27.83 -50.47 -45.05
N ALA A 8 26.66 -50.36 -44.37
CA ALA A 8 25.95 -49.08 -44.30
C ALA A 8 25.00 -49.10 -43.13
N GLY A 9 25.32 -48.46 -42.05
CA GLY A 9 24.34 -48.30 -40.97
C GLY A 9 24.91 -48.03 -39.60
N LYS A 10 25.74 -46.97 -39.41
CA LYS A 10 25.98 -46.47 -38.03
C LYS A 10 26.58 -45.05 -38.04
N LYS A 11 25.79 -44.09 -38.48
CA LYS A 11 26.12 -42.65 -38.31
C LYS A 11 24.89 -41.77 -38.29
N ILE A 12 23.90 -42.05 -37.44
CA ILE A 12 22.85 -41.07 -37.12
C ILE A 12 22.42 -41.31 -35.67
N ALA A 13 23.08 -40.72 -34.70
CA ALA A 13 22.56 -40.46 -33.36
C ALA A 13 23.64 -39.88 -32.42
N ARG A 14 24.31 -38.79 -32.79
CA ARG A 14 25.23 -38.11 -31.84
C ARG A 14 25.05 -36.59 -31.79
N GLY A 15 24.01 -36.02 -32.40
CA GLY A 15 23.79 -34.56 -32.47
C GLY A 15 22.84 -33.95 -31.47
N THR A 16 21.86 -34.69 -30.96
CA THR A 16 20.73 -34.13 -30.18
C THR A 16 21.00 -33.95 -28.70
N GLY A 17 21.89 -34.72 -28.10
CA GLY A 17 22.16 -34.64 -26.65
C GLY A 17 22.97 -33.42 -26.23
N ARG A 18 23.79 -32.84 -27.10
CA ARG A 18 24.64 -31.67 -26.80
C ARG A 18 23.86 -30.35 -26.84
N SER A 19 22.89 -30.23 -27.73
CA SER A 19 22.03 -29.06 -27.88
C SER A 19 21.01 -28.92 -26.72
N VAL A 20 20.45 -30.04 -26.26
CA VAL A 20 19.53 -30.05 -25.12
C VAL A 20 20.26 -29.65 -23.83
N GLY A 21 21.48 -30.16 -23.60
CA GLY A 21 22.25 -29.77 -22.39
C GLY A 21 22.67 -28.31 -22.39
N TRP A 22 22.95 -27.71 -23.54
CA TRP A 22 23.26 -26.28 -23.64
C TRP A 22 22.03 -25.41 -23.39
N LEU A 23 20.87 -25.76 -23.94
CA LEU A 23 19.60 -25.10 -23.70
C LEU A 23 19.24 -25.11 -22.19
N PHE A 24 19.37 -26.26 -21.54
CA PHE A 24 19.14 -26.38 -20.10
C PHE A 24 20.03 -25.43 -19.27
N ARG A 25 21.33 -25.40 -19.58
CA ARG A 25 22.27 -24.48 -18.91
C ARG A 25 21.93 -23.03 -19.16
N ALA A 26 21.58 -22.64 -20.38
CA ALA A 26 21.17 -21.28 -20.71
C ALA A 26 19.92 -20.86 -19.95
N VAL A 27 18.88 -21.70 -19.90
CA VAL A 27 17.65 -21.44 -19.13
C VAL A 27 17.96 -21.32 -17.64
N THR A 28 18.77 -22.21 -17.07
CA THR A 28 19.17 -22.12 -15.65
C THR A 28 19.89 -20.81 -15.34
N LEU A 29 20.84 -20.40 -16.18
CA LEU A 29 21.55 -19.12 -15.99
C LEU A 29 20.62 -17.92 -16.10
N ILE A 30 19.67 -17.92 -17.04
CA ILE A 30 18.65 -16.88 -17.16
C ILE A 30 17.76 -16.84 -15.89
N CYS A 31 17.30 -17.99 -15.40
CA CYS A 31 16.51 -18.05 -14.17
C CYS A 31 17.28 -17.50 -12.96
N ILE A 32 18.56 -17.87 -12.83
CA ILE A 32 19.43 -17.35 -11.76
C ILE A 32 19.59 -15.83 -11.89
N LEU A 33 19.84 -15.33 -13.10
CA LEU A 33 19.99 -13.90 -13.35
C LEU A 33 18.70 -13.14 -12.99
N VAL A 34 17.53 -13.63 -13.44
CA VAL A 34 16.22 -13.05 -13.13
C VAL A 34 15.96 -13.06 -11.64
N PHE A 35 16.32 -14.15 -10.95
CA PHE A 35 16.20 -14.26 -9.48
C PHE A 35 17.03 -13.19 -8.75
N PHE A 36 18.30 -13.01 -9.13
CA PHE A 36 19.17 -12.01 -8.52
C PHE A 36 18.76 -10.58 -8.85
N ILE A 37 18.36 -10.30 -10.08
CA ILE A 37 17.84 -8.97 -10.46
C ILE A 37 16.54 -8.69 -9.71
N GLY A 38 15.58 -9.62 -9.71
CA GLY A 38 14.31 -9.47 -9.00
C GLY A 38 14.50 -9.28 -7.49
N GLY A 39 15.38 -10.09 -6.89
CA GLY A 39 15.75 -9.96 -5.47
C GLY A 39 16.39 -8.61 -5.16
N GLY A 40 17.33 -8.15 -5.98
CA GLY A 40 17.98 -6.84 -5.85
C GLY A 40 16.99 -5.68 -5.94
N LEU A 41 16.06 -5.74 -6.89
CA LEU A 41 14.99 -4.72 -7.04
C LEU A 41 14.05 -4.69 -5.84
N LEU A 42 13.67 -5.86 -5.30
CA LEU A 42 12.83 -5.94 -4.11
C LEU A 42 13.53 -5.38 -2.87
N ILE A 43 14.80 -5.70 -2.67
CA ILE A 43 15.60 -5.19 -1.55
C ILE A 43 15.79 -3.68 -1.69
N GLY A 44 16.23 -3.19 -2.85
CA GLY A 44 16.41 -1.77 -3.11
C GLY A 44 15.12 -0.96 -2.97
N GLY A 45 14.00 -1.50 -3.48
CA GLY A 45 12.68 -0.92 -3.31
C GLY A 45 12.23 -0.87 -1.85
N PHE A 46 12.51 -1.93 -1.07
CA PHE A 46 12.22 -1.93 0.36
C PHE A 46 13.06 -0.89 1.13
N MET A 47 14.33 -0.74 0.80
CA MET A 47 15.19 0.30 1.42
C MET A 47 14.67 1.71 1.11
N GLN A 48 14.28 1.97 -0.14
CA GLN A 48 13.70 3.25 -0.52
C GLN A 48 12.36 3.50 0.18
N PHE A 49 11.49 2.49 0.26
CA PHE A 49 10.22 2.55 0.98
C PHE A 49 10.44 2.87 2.46
N SER A 50 11.36 2.16 3.14
CA SER A 50 11.63 2.38 4.56
C SER A 50 12.20 3.76 4.85
N ASN A 51 13.13 4.27 4.02
CA ASN A 51 13.64 5.63 4.13
C ASN A 51 12.52 6.68 3.96
N HIS A 52 11.60 6.45 3.02
CA HIS A 52 10.45 7.34 2.83
C HIS A 52 9.49 7.32 4.02
N VAL A 53 9.24 6.14 4.60
CA VAL A 53 8.38 5.96 5.79
C VAL A 53 8.97 6.65 7.03
N THR A 54 10.26 6.50 7.27
CA THR A 54 10.93 7.13 8.43
C THR A 54 11.03 8.64 8.28
N GLY A 55 11.20 9.15 7.04
CA GLY A 55 11.27 10.58 6.74
C GLY A 55 9.96 11.34 6.93
N PHE A 56 8.80 10.67 6.96
CA PHE A 56 7.51 11.35 7.20
C PHE A 56 7.41 12.05 8.57
N GLY A 57 8.25 11.68 9.54
CA GLY A 57 8.23 12.28 10.89
C GLY A 57 8.82 13.70 10.95
N GLU A 58 9.62 14.12 9.96
CA GLU A 58 10.41 15.34 10.03
C GLU A 58 9.67 16.59 9.54
N GLU A 59 8.74 16.47 8.61
CA GLU A 59 8.06 17.61 7.98
C GLU A 59 6.54 17.41 7.92
N GLN A 60 5.87 17.73 9.02
CA GLN A 60 4.41 17.67 9.10
C GLN A 60 3.80 18.94 8.49
N SER A 61 2.83 18.80 7.61
CA SER A 61 2.15 19.95 7.01
C SER A 61 1.39 20.76 8.07
N LYS A 62 1.74 22.05 8.18
CA LYS A 62 0.99 23.04 8.97
C LYS A 62 -0.09 23.74 8.16
N GLN A 63 -0.29 23.34 6.91
CA GLN A 63 -1.25 23.96 6.01
C GLN A 63 -2.68 23.62 6.42
N LYS A 64 -3.57 24.61 6.27
CA LYS A 64 -5.01 24.40 6.44
C LYS A 64 -5.57 23.72 5.18
N VAL A 65 -6.50 22.80 5.41
CA VAL A 65 -7.25 22.07 4.39
C VAL A 65 -8.75 22.20 4.63
N ASP A 66 -9.57 21.79 3.65
CA ASP A 66 -11.01 21.76 3.83
C ASP A 66 -11.43 20.63 4.80
N GLY A 67 -10.90 19.43 4.62
CA GLY A 67 -11.23 18.28 5.44
C GLY A 67 -10.03 17.51 5.94
N ILE A 68 -10.15 16.92 7.13
CA ILE A 68 -9.17 15.98 7.67
C ILE A 68 -9.78 14.58 7.60
N VAL A 69 -9.04 13.60 7.10
CA VAL A 69 -9.45 12.19 7.03
C VAL A 69 -8.51 11.36 7.87
N VAL A 70 -9.02 10.75 8.93
CA VAL A 70 -8.28 9.82 9.79
C VAL A 70 -8.59 8.39 9.35
N LEU A 71 -7.58 7.64 8.97
CA LEU A 71 -7.74 6.21 8.68
C LEU A 71 -7.62 5.40 9.97
N THR A 72 -8.64 4.59 10.27
CA THR A 72 -8.67 3.76 11.49
C THR A 72 -7.54 2.71 11.54
N GLY A 73 -7.39 2.05 12.69
CA GLY A 73 -6.35 1.05 12.94
C GLY A 73 -5.31 1.47 14.01
N GLY A 74 -5.56 2.58 14.74
CA GLY A 74 -4.72 3.01 15.86
C GLY A 74 -5.29 4.23 16.58
N ARG A 75 -5.33 4.17 17.93
CA ARG A 75 -5.85 5.27 18.76
C ARG A 75 -5.08 6.58 18.57
N ALA A 76 -3.77 6.51 18.41
CA ALA A 76 -2.92 7.68 18.20
C ALA A 76 -3.32 8.48 16.95
N ARG A 77 -3.77 7.85 15.88
CA ARG A 77 -4.22 8.54 14.67
C ARG A 77 -5.46 9.39 14.92
N ILE A 78 -6.43 8.86 15.69
CA ILE A 78 -7.65 9.60 16.04
C ILE A 78 -7.30 10.79 16.91
N ALA A 79 -6.45 10.61 17.93
CA ALA A 79 -6.00 11.67 18.80
C ALA A 79 -5.31 12.80 18.01
N GLU A 80 -4.42 12.47 17.10
CA GLU A 80 -3.76 13.45 16.21
C GLU A 80 -4.76 14.17 15.30
N GLY A 81 -5.70 13.45 14.69
CA GLY A 81 -6.73 14.07 13.85
C GLY A 81 -7.59 15.07 14.64
N LEU A 82 -7.97 14.74 15.86
CA LEU A 82 -8.70 15.63 16.75
C LEU A 82 -7.85 16.85 17.17
N GLU A 83 -6.56 16.66 17.40
CA GLU A 83 -5.63 17.75 17.70
C GLU A 83 -5.49 18.71 16.52
N LEU A 84 -5.38 18.20 15.31
CA LEU A 84 -5.35 19.01 14.08
C LEU A 84 -6.65 19.83 13.93
N MET A 85 -7.80 19.21 14.20
CA MET A 85 -9.09 19.93 14.22
C MET A 85 -9.11 21.03 15.28
N SER A 86 -8.64 20.76 16.50
CA SER A 86 -8.59 21.77 17.59
C SER A 86 -7.72 22.97 17.23
N LYS A 87 -6.68 22.76 16.42
CA LYS A 87 -5.80 23.80 15.87
C LYS A 87 -6.39 24.53 14.66
N GLY A 88 -7.60 24.17 14.23
CA GLY A 88 -8.29 24.79 13.09
C GLY A 88 -7.62 24.52 11.75
N GLN A 89 -6.96 23.35 11.60
CA GLN A 89 -6.30 22.96 10.35
C GLN A 89 -7.26 22.33 9.32
N GLY A 90 -8.50 22.00 9.73
CA GLY A 90 -9.58 21.56 8.85
C GLY A 90 -10.92 22.09 9.31
N LYS A 91 -11.92 22.09 8.42
CA LYS A 91 -13.30 22.49 8.72
C LYS A 91 -14.11 21.36 9.35
N ARG A 92 -13.83 20.12 8.94
CA ARG A 92 -14.46 18.88 9.44
C ARG A 92 -13.46 17.73 9.43
N LEU A 93 -13.72 16.72 10.25
CA LEU A 93 -12.94 15.50 10.38
C LEU A 93 -13.79 14.30 10.02
N LEU A 94 -13.32 13.46 9.11
CA LEU A 94 -13.87 12.14 8.83
C LEU A 94 -12.98 11.08 9.49
N ILE A 95 -13.57 10.17 10.27
CA ILE A 95 -12.91 8.95 10.74
C ILE A 95 -13.41 7.82 9.85
N SER A 96 -12.54 7.33 8.95
CA SER A 96 -12.90 6.35 7.91
C SER A 96 -12.49 4.93 8.26
N GLY A 97 -13.34 3.95 7.95
CA GLY A 97 -13.15 2.53 8.24
C GLY A 97 -13.40 2.19 9.71
N VAL A 98 -14.36 2.84 10.33
CA VAL A 98 -14.74 2.60 11.74
C VAL A 98 -15.51 1.27 11.82
N ASN A 99 -15.29 0.50 12.91
CA ASN A 99 -16.08 -0.70 13.15
C ASN A 99 -17.58 -0.34 13.21
N LYS A 100 -18.44 -1.19 12.67
CA LYS A 100 -19.91 -0.99 12.57
C LYS A 100 -20.56 -0.65 13.91
N ASP A 101 -20.05 -1.23 14.98
CA ASP A 101 -20.62 -1.07 16.33
C ASP A 101 -20.06 0.16 17.09
N THR A 102 -19.04 0.85 16.53
CA THR A 102 -18.43 2.01 17.18
C THR A 102 -19.24 3.26 16.87
N THR A 103 -19.69 3.94 17.91
CA THR A 103 -20.45 5.19 17.79
C THR A 103 -19.60 6.43 18.06
N VAL A 104 -20.15 7.60 17.72
CA VAL A 104 -19.55 8.90 18.12
C VAL A 104 -19.42 9.00 19.65
N ALA A 105 -20.40 8.49 20.40
CA ALA A 105 -20.36 8.51 21.87
C ALA A 105 -19.19 7.68 22.42
N ASP A 106 -18.91 6.52 21.83
CA ASP A 106 -17.77 5.68 22.23
C ASP A 106 -16.44 6.40 22.02
N LEU A 107 -16.25 7.01 20.84
CA LEU A 107 -15.04 7.77 20.55
C LEU A 107 -14.90 9.02 21.42
N LYS A 108 -16.02 9.70 21.71
CA LYS A 108 -16.06 10.86 22.62
C LYS A 108 -15.66 10.47 24.04
N SER A 109 -16.08 9.30 24.53
CA SER A 109 -15.79 8.81 25.88
C SER A 109 -14.30 8.57 26.13
N ILE A 110 -13.55 8.18 25.09
CA ILE A 110 -12.10 7.91 25.16
C ILE A 110 -11.23 9.12 24.78
N ASN A 111 -11.84 10.21 24.27
CA ASN A 111 -11.17 11.45 23.86
C ASN A 111 -11.74 12.66 24.61
N THR A 112 -11.75 12.58 25.94
CA THR A 112 -12.45 13.53 26.84
C THR A 112 -11.99 14.98 26.72
N ASN A 113 -10.76 15.23 26.29
CA ASN A 113 -10.20 16.58 26.16
C ASN A 113 -10.72 17.36 24.93
N GLN A 114 -11.41 16.69 23.99
CA GLN A 114 -11.83 17.28 22.70
C GLN A 114 -13.31 17.01 22.40
N THR A 115 -14.12 16.83 23.43
CA THR A 115 -15.54 16.46 23.32
C THR A 115 -16.35 17.41 22.46
N GLY A 116 -16.09 18.73 22.52
CA GLY A 116 -16.79 19.74 21.74
C GLY A 116 -16.62 19.60 20.23
N ILE A 117 -15.50 19.04 19.77
CA ILE A 117 -15.25 18.81 18.33
C ILE A 117 -16.19 17.72 17.79
N PHE A 118 -16.52 16.71 18.59
CA PHE A 118 -17.44 15.66 18.21
C PHE A 118 -18.87 16.16 18.02
N ASP A 119 -19.27 17.22 18.71
CA ASP A 119 -20.64 17.74 18.63
C ASP A 119 -20.92 18.53 17.34
N CYS A 120 -19.88 19.06 16.67
CA CYS A 120 -20.05 19.88 15.48
C CYS A 120 -19.46 19.24 14.19
N CYS A 121 -18.33 18.56 14.33
CA CYS A 121 -17.40 18.58 13.21
C CYS A 121 -16.74 17.22 12.94
N VAL A 122 -17.20 16.13 13.55
CA VAL A 122 -16.70 14.75 13.32
C VAL A 122 -17.75 13.89 12.66
N ASP A 123 -17.40 13.30 11.55
CA ASP A 123 -18.21 12.32 10.83
C ASP A 123 -17.56 10.94 10.94
N LEU A 124 -18.37 9.87 11.05
CA LEU A 124 -17.92 8.49 11.05
C LEU A 124 -18.31 7.79 9.76
N GLU A 125 -17.39 7.00 9.20
CA GLU A 125 -17.63 6.20 8.02
C GLU A 125 -17.33 4.71 8.32
N HIS A 126 -18.29 3.83 8.03
CA HIS A 126 -18.32 2.43 8.43
C HIS A 126 -18.29 1.44 7.24
N MET A 127 -18.34 1.94 5.99
CA MET A 127 -18.46 1.10 4.79
C MET A 127 -17.11 0.64 4.25
N ALA A 128 -16.04 1.39 4.54
CA ALA A 128 -14.71 1.07 4.07
C ALA A 128 -14.14 -0.14 4.82
N LEU A 129 -13.76 -1.17 4.07
CA LEU A 129 -13.16 -2.41 4.59
C LEU A 129 -11.64 -2.46 4.36
N ASP A 130 -11.13 -1.61 3.48
CA ASP A 130 -9.73 -1.56 3.06
C ASP A 130 -9.32 -0.14 2.66
N THR A 131 -8.07 0.02 2.23
CA THR A 131 -7.52 1.34 1.86
C THR A 131 -8.17 1.93 0.60
N ILE A 132 -8.61 1.09 -0.33
CA ILE A 132 -9.33 1.54 -1.53
C ILE A 132 -10.71 2.06 -1.12
N GLY A 133 -11.41 1.31 -0.26
CA GLY A 133 -12.69 1.71 0.33
C GLY A 133 -12.57 3.04 1.07
N ASN A 134 -11.55 3.21 1.91
CA ASN A 134 -11.29 4.47 2.60
C ASN A 134 -11.16 5.65 1.62
N ALA A 135 -10.43 5.48 0.52
CA ALA A 135 -10.26 6.53 -0.48
C ALA A 135 -11.58 6.85 -1.22
N ILE A 136 -12.37 5.82 -1.57
CA ILE A 136 -13.68 5.97 -2.24
C ILE A 136 -14.67 6.71 -1.33
N GLU A 137 -14.80 6.27 -0.07
CA GLU A 137 -15.75 6.88 0.86
C GLU A 137 -15.33 8.30 1.26
N SER A 138 -14.03 8.55 1.44
CA SER A 138 -13.49 9.90 1.65
C SER A 138 -13.77 10.83 0.46
N LYS A 139 -13.70 10.32 -0.78
CA LYS A 139 -14.08 11.08 -1.97
C LYS A 139 -15.55 11.47 -1.97
N LYS A 140 -16.45 10.54 -1.63
CA LYS A 140 -17.89 10.81 -1.56
C LYS A 140 -18.16 11.89 -0.50
N TRP A 141 -17.57 11.74 0.68
CA TRP A 141 -17.69 12.71 1.77
C TRP A 141 -17.15 14.09 1.37
N ALA A 142 -15.96 14.18 0.80
CA ALA A 142 -15.37 15.45 0.38
C ALA A 142 -16.22 16.14 -0.70
N ASN A 143 -16.73 15.38 -1.67
CA ASN A 143 -17.57 15.91 -2.74
C ASN A 143 -18.93 16.43 -2.21
N SER A 144 -19.54 15.76 -1.23
CA SER A 144 -20.79 16.22 -0.62
C SER A 144 -20.67 17.56 0.10
N LEU A 145 -19.44 17.91 0.50
CA LEU A 145 -19.11 19.15 1.20
C LEU A 145 -18.42 20.19 0.27
N ASN A 146 -18.26 19.88 -1.02
CA ASN A 146 -17.56 20.71 -2.01
C ASN A 146 -16.10 21.03 -1.57
N TYR A 147 -15.40 20.06 -0.98
CA TYR A 147 -14.01 20.22 -0.57
C TYR A 147 -13.06 19.99 -1.75
N SER A 148 -11.95 20.71 -1.74
CA SER A 148 -10.89 20.66 -2.74
C SER A 148 -9.54 20.20 -2.18
N SER A 149 -9.41 20.15 -0.86
CA SER A 149 -8.19 19.76 -0.15
C SER A 149 -8.50 18.88 1.04
N LEU A 150 -7.70 17.82 1.21
CA LEU A 150 -7.78 16.88 2.32
C LEU A 150 -6.41 16.69 2.96
N MET A 151 -6.39 16.55 4.28
CA MET A 151 -5.24 16.03 5.03
C MET A 151 -5.55 14.58 5.44
N VAL A 152 -4.71 13.65 5.00
CA VAL A 152 -4.84 12.22 5.33
C VAL A 152 -3.94 11.92 6.52
N VAL A 153 -4.56 11.51 7.63
CA VAL A 153 -3.91 11.14 8.89
C VAL A 153 -3.86 9.63 9.02
N THR A 154 -2.67 9.06 8.99
CA THR A 154 -2.45 7.63 9.21
C THR A 154 -1.03 7.37 9.71
N SER A 155 -0.70 6.12 10.08
CA SER A 155 0.68 5.79 10.48
C SER A 155 1.66 5.91 9.32
N SER A 156 2.90 6.30 9.62
CA SER A 156 3.95 6.52 8.62
C SER A 156 4.15 5.32 7.69
N TYR A 157 4.17 4.09 8.22
CA TYR A 157 4.29 2.87 7.41
C TYR A 157 3.13 2.63 6.44
N HIS A 158 1.94 3.16 6.75
CA HIS A 158 0.74 3.03 5.93
C HIS A 158 0.57 4.18 4.94
N MET A 159 1.22 5.31 5.16
CA MET A 159 1.07 6.54 4.38
C MET A 159 1.35 6.36 2.87
N PRO A 160 2.43 5.67 2.42
CA PRO A 160 2.69 5.54 0.98
C PRO A 160 1.54 4.88 0.23
N ARG A 161 0.97 3.79 0.78
CA ARG A 161 -0.16 3.09 0.16
C ARG A 161 -1.45 3.91 0.23
N SER A 162 -1.69 4.60 1.33
CA SER A 162 -2.86 5.48 1.47
C SER A 162 -2.83 6.62 0.45
N LEU A 163 -1.70 7.32 0.31
CA LEU A 163 -1.56 8.40 -0.67
C LEU A 163 -1.73 7.91 -2.11
N LEU A 164 -1.23 6.72 -2.43
CA LEU A 164 -1.41 6.12 -3.75
C LEU A 164 -2.91 5.96 -4.07
N GLU A 165 -3.69 5.36 -3.18
CA GLU A 165 -5.11 5.13 -3.39
C GLU A 165 -5.92 6.43 -3.38
N PHE A 166 -5.61 7.36 -2.47
CA PHE A 166 -6.28 8.66 -2.41
C PHE A 166 -6.05 9.48 -3.68
N ARG A 167 -4.81 9.59 -4.16
CA ARG A 167 -4.48 10.32 -5.40
C ARG A 167 -5.11 9.67 -6.63
N ARG A 168 -5.19 8.33 -6.66
CA ARG A 168 -5.85 7.58 -7.73
C ARG A 168 -7.35 7.89 -7.79
N GLN A 169 -8.02 7.91 -6.65
CA GLN A 169 -9.46 8.21 -6.59
C GLN A 169 -9.77 9.70 -6.77
N MET A 170 -8.87 10.58 -6.38
CA MET A 170 -9.06 12.03 -6.34
C MET A 170 -7.90 12.79 -7.01
N PRO A 171 -7.65 12.59 -8.33
CA PRO A 171 -6.46 13.15 -9.01
C PRO A 171 -6.44 14.68 -9.08
N LYS A 172 -7.58 15.36 -8.87
CA LYS A 172 -7.69 16.82 -8.90
C LYS A 172 -7.72 17.45 -7.50
N MET A 173 -7.76 16.64 -6.45
CA MET A 173 -7.83 17.11 -5.06
C MET A 173 -6.43 17.27 -4.49
N THR A 174 -6.19 18.32 -3.74
CA THR A 174 -4.95 18.49 -2.98
C THR A 174 -4.98 17.53 -1.80
N ILE A 175 -4.07 16.55 -1.78
CA ILE A 175 -3.95 15.56 -0.70
C ILE A 175 -2.64 15.81 0.04
N LEU A 176 -2.74 16.21 1.31
CA LEU A 176 -1.60 16.43 2.21
C LEU A 176 -1.45 15.25 3.16
N PRO A 177 -0.25 14.69 3.32
CA PRO A 177 0.01 13.65 4.33
C PRO A 177 0.18 14.26 5.72
N PHE A 178 -0.34 13.56 6.73
CA PHE A 178 0.03 13.74 8.13
C PHE A 178 0.30 12.37 8.74
N ALA A 179 1.57 12.03 8.88
CA ALA A 179 2.01 10.70 9.29
C ALA A 179 2.21 10.64 10.80
N VAL A 180 1.46 9.75 11.45
CA VAL A 180 1.65 9.43 12.86
C VAL A 180 2.76 8.39 12.99
N GLN A 181 3.84 8.75 13.67
CA GLN A 181 4.98 7.87 13.85
C GLN A 181 4.73 6.88 14.99
N PRO A 182 4.69 5.56 14.73
CA PRO A 182 4.61 4.56 15.78
C PRO A 182 5.91 4.51 16.60
N ALA A 183 5.80 4.25 17.90
CA ALA A 183 6.97 4.18 18.79
C ALA A 183 8.05 3.20 18.30
N GLY A 184 7.67 2.08 17.71
CA GLY A 184 8.60 1.10 17.14
C GLY A 184 9.39 1.58 15.92
N LEU A 185 8.95 2.64 15.22
CA LEU A 185 9.62 3.24 14.07
C LEU A 185 10.35 4.53 14.41
N ALA A 186 10.21 5.04 15.64
CA ALA A 186 10.87 6.27 16.09
C ALA A 186 12.37 6.07 16.38
N SER A 187 12.85 4.84 16.43
CA SER A 187 14.25 4.48 16.66
C SER A 187 14.98 4.21 15.36
N ASP A 188 16.23 4.65 15.24
CA ASP A 188 17.10 4.35 14.10
C ASP A 188 17.35 2.83 13.94
N ASP A 189 17.17 2.08 15.02
CA ASP A 189 17.34 0.63 15.08
C ASP A 189 16.04 -0.17 14.89
N TRP A 190 14.97 0.45 14.32
CA TRP A 190 13.66 -0.20 14.13
C TRP A 190 13.74 -1.58 13.46
N TRP A 191 14.72 -1.79 12.57
CA TRP A 191 14.94 -3.04 11.83
C TRP A 191 15.44 -4.20 12.72
N LYS A 192 15.93 -3.92 13.93
CA LYS A 192 16.31 -4.94 14.92
C LYS A 192 15.10 -5.54 15.63
N ASN A 193 13.96 -4.85 15.62
CA ASN A 193 12.71 -5.36 16.17
C ASN A 193 11.97 -6.19 15.11
N SER A 194 11.81 -7.49 15.37
CA SER A 194 11.21 -8.43 14.42
C SER A 194 9.76 -8.09 14.05
N ASP A 195 8.99 -7.55 14.98
CA ASP A 195 7.57 -7.21 14.73
C ASP A 195 7.46 -5.95 13.87
N THR A 196 8.31 -4.96 14.13
CA THR A 196 8.41 -3.74 13.33
C THR A 196 8.90 -4.06 11.91
N LEU A 197 9.92 -4.90 11.78
CA LEU A 197 10.43 -5.34 10.47
C LEU A 197 9.35 -6.10 9.68
N ARG A 198 8.63 -7.03 10.32
CA ARG A 198 7.53 -7.77 9.70
C ARG A 198 6.38 -6.84 9.26
N LEU A 199 6.03 -5.85 10.07
CA LEU A 199 5.05 -4.83 9.74
C LEU A 199 5.48 -4.04 8.50
N MET A 200 6.71 -3.54 8.47
CA MET A 200 7.27 -2.77 7.34
C MET A 200 7.32 -3.58 6.06
N MET A 201 7.77 -4.85 6.12
CA MET A 201 7.76 -5.77 4.97
C MET A 201 6.35 -6.01 4.45
N SER A 202 5.38 -6.25 5.36
CA SER A 202 3.98 -6.46 4.99
C SER A 202 3.39 -5.24 4.27
N GLU A 203 3.62 -4.03 4.79
CA GLU A 203 3.12 -2.81 4.15
C GLU A 203 3.84 -2.49 2.83
N TYR A 204 5.14 -2.78 2.73
CA TYR A 204 5.87 -2.68 1.46
C TYR A 204 5.27 -3.59 0.38
N LEU A 205 5.01 -4.88 0.70
CA LEU A 205 4.41 -5.81 -0.26
C LEU A 205 3.00 -5.37 -0.69
N LYS A 206 2.19 -4.87 0.24
CA LYS A 206 0.87 -4.29 -0.08
C LYS A 206 0.99 -3.04 -0.95
N TYR A 207 1.97 -2.17 -0.69
CA TYR A 207 2.25 -0.99 -1.49
C TYR A 207 2.66 -1.37 -2.92
N VAL A 208 3.56 -2.34 -3.09
CA VAL A 208 3.96 -2.86 -4.41
C VAL A 208 2.76 -3.46 -5.13
N GLY A 209 1.94 -4.25 -4.44
CA GLY A 209 0.70 -4.80 -4.99
C GLY A 209 -0.28 -3.72 -5.47
N SER A 210 -0.49 -2.68 -4.66
CA SER A 210 -1.33 -1.53 -5.05
C SER A 210 -0.72 -0.76 -6.24
N SER A 211 0.59 -0.57 -6.26
CA SER A 211 1.28 0.14 -7.37
C SER A 211 1.21 -0.63 -8.68
N SER A 212 1.30 -1.96 -8.65
CA SER A 212 1.25 -2.81 -9.84
C SER A 212 -0.14 -2.89 -10.47
N SER A 213 -1.21 -2.61 -9.72
CA SER A 213 -2.57 -2.61 -10.26
C SER A 213 -2.80 -1.54 -11.35
N ASP A 214 -1.96 -0.51 -11.44
CA ASP A 214 -1.99 0.48 -12.51
C ASP A 214 -1.51 -0.10 -13.87
N PHE A 215 -0.66 -1.13 -13.84
CA PHE A 215 -0.16 -1.81 -15.04
C PHE A 215 -1.10 -2.93 -15.54
N ILE A 216 -2.02 -3.39 -14.68
CA ILE A 216 -3.02 -4.39 -15.05
C ILE A 216 -4.23 -3.66 -15.62
N SER A 217 -4.43 -3.76 -16.95
CA SER A 217 -5.57 -3.14 -17.64
C SER A 217 -6.89 -3.39 -16.88
N PRO A 218 -7.79 -2.39 -16.76
CA PRO A 218 -9.11 -2.53 -16.12
C PRO A 218 -9.91 -3.74 -16.63
N ASN A 219 -9.70 -4.14 -17.88
CA ASN A 219 -10.36 -5.31 -18.51
C ASN A 219 -9.93 -6.65 -17.90
N VAL A 220 -8.65 -6.79 -17.47
CA VAL A 220 -8.16 -8.02 -16.82
C VAL A 220 -8.72 -8.13 -15.40
N MET A 221 -8.83 -7.01 -14.69
CA MET A 221 -9.36 -6.99 -13.33
C MET A 221 -10.85 -7.34 -13.29
N ASN A 222 -11.63 -6.87 -14.27
CA ASN A 222 -13.04 -7.20 -14.38
C ASN A 222 -13.27 -8.66 -14.77
N SER A 223 -12.42 -9.26 -15.61
CA SER A 223 -12.51 -10.68 -15.96
C SER A 223 -12.17 -11.59 -14.77
N VAL A 224 -11.16 -11.25 -13.98
CA VAL A 224 -10.81 -12.00 -12.76
C VAL A 224 -11.91 -11.91 -11.70
N ARG A 225 -12.50 -10.72 -11.49
CA ARG A 225 -13.65 -10.56 -10.58
C ARG A 225 -14.86 -11.37 -11.02
N ALA A 226 -15.17 -11.39 -12.31
CA ALA A 226 -16.29 -12.18 -12.86
C ALA A 226 -16.07 -13.70 -12.69
N THR A 227 -14.83 -14.17 -12.71
CA THR A 227 -14.47 -15.59 -12.54
C THR A 227 -14.50 -16.02 -11.06
N LEU A 228 -14.28 -15.10 -10.11
CA LEU A 228 -14.31 -15.39 -8.66
C LEU A 228 -15.70 -15.22 -8.04
N SER A 229 -16.68 -14.69 -8.77
CA SER A 229 -18.07 -14.47 -8.32
C SER A 229 -19.05 -15.57 -8.80
N ASN A 230 -18.58 -16.58 -9.53
CA ASN A 230 -19.28 -17.80 -9.90
C ASN A 230 -18.74 -19.00 -9.10
#